data_f714b168d581916905b6011de617ebdf
#
_entry.id   f714b168d581916905b6011de617ebdf
#
_cell.length_a   1.000
_cell.length_b   1.000
_cell.length_c   1.000
_cell.angle_alpha   90.00
_cell.angle_beta   90.00
_cell.angle_gamma   90.00
#
_symmetry.space_group_name_H-M   'P 1'
#
loop_
_entity.id
_entity.type
_entity.pdbx_description
1 polymer ?
#
loop_
_entity_poly.entity_id
_entity_poly.type
_entity_poly.pdbx_seq_one_letter_code
_entity_poly.pdbx_strand_id
1 'polypeptide(L)'
;HVTGVQTCALPICDKLESLFPVIDADCSDSGSFDAVLEFMLMSGRSLQESVMMMIPEAWQSDVNMDQQKRDFYEFNSAIMEPWDGPASIVFSDGHYIGAVLDRNGLRPSRYYVTKDDKVIMASEVGVVHVDPSNVLLKGRLQPGKMFLIDFEQGRLIPDEELKRDISAKRPYGDWLAEQKVTLADIAKPDNILSLEDADGEDALLRRKQAF
;
A
#
# COMPACT_ATOMS: atom_id res chain seq x y z
N HIS A 1 27.45 1.67 -5.83
CA HIS A 1 27.40 0.85 -7.05
C HIS A 1 26.92 -0.54 -6.67
N VAL A 2 25.62 -0.77 -6.72
CA VAL A 2 25.07 -2.12 -6.77
C VAL A 2 25.15 -2.55 -8.23
N THR A 3 26.31 -2.97 -8.67
CA THR A 3 26.50 -3.66 -9.93
C THR A 3 26.19 -5.13 -9.67
N GLY A 4 25.01 -5.57 -10.01
CA GLY A 4 24.74 -6.99 -9.99
C GLY A 4 23.31 -7.45 -9.97
N VAL A 5 22.33 -6.57 -10.00
CA VAL A 5 21.04 -6.97 -10.55
C VAL A 5 21.26 -7.05 -12.04
N GLN A 6 21.71 -8.20 -12.48
CA GLN A 6 21.60 -8.55 -13.85
C GLN A 6 20.12 -8.43 -14.15
N THR A 7 19.75 -7.37 -14.78
CA THR A 7 18.58 -7.30 -15.60
C THR A 7 18.71 -8.49 -16.53
N CYS A 8 18.23 -9.64 -16.09
CA CYS A 8 17.76 -10.61 -17.05
C CYS A 8 16.87 -9.78 -17.94
N ALA A 9 17.38 -9.47 -19.07
CA ALA A 9 16.71 -8.69 -20.06
C ALA A 9 15.35 -9.34 -20.30
N LEU A 10 14.42 -8.93 -19.50
CA LEU A 10 13.10 -8.88 -19.99
C LEU A 10 13.22 -7.98 -21.22
N PRO A 11 12.70 -8.38 -22.37
CA PRO A 11 12.59 -7.51 -23.53
C PRO A 11 11.54 -6.42 -23.23
N ILE A 12 11.67 -5.84 -22.09
CA ILE A 12 10.91 -4.74 -21.58
C ILE A 12 11.77 -3.53 -21.89
N CYS A 13 11.87 -3.42 -23.15
CA CYS A 13 11.27 -2.23 -23.64
C CYS A 13 12.09 -0.99 -23.43
N ASP A 14 12.70 -0.56 -24.48
CA ASP A 14 12.95 0.86 -24.79
C ASP A 14 11.76 1.75 -24.36
N LYS A 15 10.53 1.19 -24.32
CA LYS A 15 9.33 1.87 -23.86
C LYS A 15 9.23 2.06 -22.34
N LEU A 16 9.76 1.16 -21.52
CA LEU A 16 9.81 1.36 -20.08
C LEU A 16 10.95 2.29 -19.66
N GLU A 17 12.04 2.30 -20.39
CA GLU A 17 13.11 3.27 -20.15
C GLU A 17 12.62 4.71 -20.29
N SER A 18 11.65 4.95 -21.18
CA SER A 18 11.05 6.28 -21.33
C SER A 18 10.16 6.72 -20.17
N LEU A 19 9.77 5.82 -19.26
CA LEU A 19 9.01 6.12 -18.07
C LEU A 19 9.88 6.44 -16.85
N PHE A 20 11.19 6.22 -16.93
CA PHE A 20 12.09 6.52 -15.84
C PHE A 20 12.75 7.90 -15.99
N PRO A 21 12.88 8.62 -14.88
CA PRO A 21 12.44 8.24 -13.53
C PRO A 21 10.92 8.44 -13.36
N VAL A 22 10.26 7.50 -12.70
CA VAL A 22 8.83 7.64 -12.29
C VAL A 22 8.69 8.76 -11.24
N ILE A 23 9.71 8.95 -10.43
CA ILE A 23 9.77 9.97 -9.38
C ILE A 23 10.97 10.86 -9.67
N ASP A 24 10.72 12.15 -9.77
CA ASP A 24 11.79 13.14 -9.90
C ASP A 24 12.61 13.25 -8.59
N ALA A 25 13.92 13.45 -8.72
CA ALA A 25 14.84 13.47 -7.57
C ALA A 25 14.51 14.56 -6.53
N ASP A 26 13.92 15.66 -6.97
CA ASP A 26 13.56 16.81 -6.13
C ASP A 26 12.06 16.82 -5.76
N CYS A 27 11.35 15.71 -5.97
CA CYS A 27 9.93 15.62 -5.69
C CYS A 27 9.66 15.57 -4.18
N SER A 28 8.56 16.20 -3.74
CA SER A 28 8.10 16.05 -2.36
C SER A 28 7.51 14.65 -2.12
N ASP A 29 7.40 14.23 -0.86
CA ASP A 29 6.79 12.93 -0.50
C ASP A 29 5.39 12.76 -1.10
N SER A 30 4.57 13.80 -1.07
CA SER A 30 3.24 13.78 -1.69
C SER A 30 3.29 13.70 -3.20
N GLY A 31 4.23 14.41 -3.85
CA GLY A 31 4.43 14.31 -5.29
C GLY A 31 4.94 12.94 -5.70
N SER A 32 5.82 12.34 -4.92
CA SER A 32 6.27 10.96 -5.12
C SER A 32 5.12 9.96 -5.01
N PHE A 33 4.23 10.17 -4.03
CA PHE A 33 3.03 9.36 -3.90
C PHE A 33 2.13 9.46 -5.12
N ASP A 34 1.84 10.68 -5.60
CA ASP A 34 1.02 10.91 -6.77
C ASP A 34 1.60 10.26 -8.03
N ALA A 35 2.91 10.42 -8.27
CA ALA A 35 3.59 9.84 -9.41
C ALA A 35 3.52 8.29 -9.42
N VAL A 36 3.72 7.65 -8.26
CA VAL A 36 3.61 6.20 -8.14
C VAL A 36 2.16 5.74 -8.30
N LEU A 37 1.21 6.46 -7.72
CA LEU A 37 -0.22 6.15 -7.89
C LEU A 37 -0.64 6.23 -9.36
N GLU A 38 -0.25 7.28 -10.06
CA GLU A 38 -0.51 7.44 -11.51
C GLU A 38 0.12 6.28 -12.31
N PHE A 39 1.37 5.95 -12.03
CA PHE A 39 2.05 4.83 -12.69
C PHE A 39 1.31 3.50 -12.48
N MET A 40 0.81 3.24 -11.28
CA MET A 40 0.03 2.04 -10.98
C MET A 40 -1.29 2.01 -11.74
N LEU A 41 -1.99 3.14 -11.82
CA LEU A 41 -3.22 3.26 -12.61
C LEU A 41 -2.95 3.03 -14.10
N MET A 42 -1.89 3.61 -14.65
CA MET A 42 -1.47 3.39 -16.04
C MET A 42 -1.08 1.94 -16.32
N SER A 43 -0.64 1.19 -15.30
CA SER A 43 -0.37 -0.24 -15.39
C SER A 43 -1.63 -1.12 -15.39
N GLY A 44 -2.82 -0.52 -15.31
CA GLY A 44 -4.12 -1.19 -15.35
C GLY A 44 -4.63 -1.64 -13.97
N ARG A 45 -4.07 -1.16 -12.88
CA ARG A 45 -4.62 -1.36 -11.53
C ARG A 45 -5.75 -0.39 -11.27
N SER A 46 -6.72 -0.79 -10.44
CA SER A 46 -7.74 0.16 -9.99
C SER A 46 -7.18 1.12 -8.95
N LEU A 47 -7.83 2.28 -8.82
CA LEU A 47 -7.46 3.30 -7.83
C LEU A 47 -7.44 2.71 -6.41
N GLN A 48 -8.47 1.98 -6.06
CA GLN A 48 -8.62 1.36 -4.74
C GLN A 48 -7.56 0.28 -4.47
N GLU A 49 -7.27 -0.58 -5.47
CA GLU A 49 -6.22 -1.59 -5.39
C GLU A 49 -4.86 -0.92 -5.16
N SER A 50 -4.55 0.12 -5.93
CA SER A 50 -3.30 0.87 -5.82
C SER A 50 -3.12 1.50 -4.44
N VAL A 51 -4.16 2.15 -3.93
CA VAL A 51 -4.13 2.75 -2.59
C VAL A 51 -3.98 1.69 -1.49
N MET A 52 -4.63 0.52 -1.62
CA MET A 52 -4.44 -0.60 -0.68
C MET A 52 -3.02 -1.13 -0.66
N MET A 53 -2.35 -1.12 -1.81
CA MET A 53 -0.94 -1.54 -1.91
C MET A 53 -0.01 -0.51 -1.29
N MET A 54 -0.24 0.77 -1.56
CA MET A 54 0.61 1.86 -1.08
C MET A 54 0.45 2.11 0.42
N ILE A 55 -0.77 1.97 0.95
CA ILE A 55 -1.09 2.16 2.36
C ILE A 55 -1.84 0.94 2.90
N PRO A 56 -1.15 -0.18 3.09
CA PRO A 56 -1.78 -1.37 3.63
C PRO A 56 -2.17 -1.19 5.11
N GLU A 57 -3.25 -1.85 5.51
CA GLU A 57 -3.55 -2.01 6.94
C GLU A 57 -2.53 -2.92 7.64
N ALA A 58 -2.56 -2.98 8.96
CA ALA A 58 -1.65 -3.81 9.76
C ALA A 58 -1.99 -5.31 9.65
N TRP A 59 -1.71 -5.92 8.50
CA TRP A 59 -2.12 -7.27 8.14
C TRP A 59 -1.28 -8.40 8.77
N GLN A 60 0.01 -8.16 9.03
CA GLN A 60 0.95 -9.21 9.41
C GLN A 60 0.62 -9.88 10.75
N SER A 61 0.17 -9.10 11.73
CA SER A 61 -0.14 -9.57 13.08
C SER A 61 -1.63 -9.78 13.34
N ASP A 62 -2.50 -9.50 12.39
CA ASP A 62 -3.95 -9.70 12.54
C ASP A 62 -4.32 -11.16 12.29
N VAL A 63 -4.45 -11.93 13.35
CA VAL A 63 -4.80 -13.37 13.29
C VAL A 63 -6.23 -13.63 12.81
N ASN A 64 -7.09 -12.61 12.82
CA ASN A 64 -8.50 -12.73 12.43
C ASN A 64 -8.75 -12.27 10.98
N MET A 65 -7.71 -11.79 10.29
CA MET A 65 -7.84 -11.33 8.92
C MET A 65 -8.23 -12.48 7.99
N ASP A 66 -9.18 -12.21 7.11
CA ASP A 66 -9.56 -13.11 6.02
C ASP A 66 -8.35 -13.52 5.19
N GLN A 67 -8.28 -14.81 4.80
CA GLN A 67 -7.11 -15.37 4.12
C GLN A 67 -6.88 -14.71 2.75
N GLN A 68 -7.91 -14.46 1.96
CA GLN A 68 -7.75 -13.81 0.64
C GLN A 68 -7.19 -12.40 0.77
N LYS A 69 -7.65 -11.66 1.79
CA LYS A 69 -7.12 -10.33 2.08
C LYS A 69 -5.67 -10.38 2.55
N ARG A 70 -5.31 -11.38 3.34
CA ARG A 70 -3.92 -11.62 3.76
C ARG A 70 -3.04 -11.94 2.56
N ASP A 71 -3.48 -12.84 1.68
CA ASP A 71 -2.76 -13.24 0.48
C ASP A 71 -2.54 -12.05 -0.46
N PHE A 72 -3.54 -11.18 -0.60
CA PHE A 72 -3.40 -9.92 -1.35
C PHE A 72 -2.26 -9.05 -0.79
N TYR A 73 -2.26 -8.80 0.51
CA TYR A 73 -1.22 -7.96 1.12
C TYR A 73 0.15 -8.62 1.09
N GLU A 74 0.24 -9.90 1.36
CA GLU A 74 1.49 -10.64 1.32
C GLU A 74 2.11 -10.64 -0.06
N PHE A 75 1.33 -10.96 -1.10
CA PHE A 75 1.78 -10.93 -2.48
C PHE A 75 2.27 -9.54 -2.90
N ASN A 76 1.47 -8.51 -2.63
CA ASN A 76 1.80 -7.16 -3.04
C ASN A 76 2.94 -6.54 -2.23
N SER A 77 3.19 -6.98 -1.00
CA SER A 77 4.34 -6.55 -0.21
C SER A 77 5.69 -6.96 -0.79
N ALA A 78 5.73 -8.00 -1.64
CA ALA A 78 6.92 -8.39 -2.39
C ALA A 78 7.19 -7.48 -3.61
N ILE A 79 6.16 -6.74 -4.07
CA ILE A 79 6.26 -5.87 -5.25
C ILE A 79 6.60 -4.44 -4.84
N MET A 80 6.05 -3.97 -3.73
CA MET A 80 6.19 -2.58 -3.30
C MET A 80 6.23 -2.47 -1.78
N GLU A 81 7.16 -1.67 -1.28
CA GLU A 81 7.17 -1.26 0.12
C GLU A 81 6.02 -0.30 0.41
N PRO A 82 5.38 -0.40 1.59
CA PRO A 82 4.30 0.50 1.96
C PRO A 82 4.82 1.91 2.23
N TRP A 83 4.02 2.92 1.88
CA TRP A 83 4.23 4.28 2.37
C TRP A 83 4.02 4.32 3.87
N ASP A 84 4.94 4.91 4.59
CA ASP A 84 4.87 5.08 6.04
C ASP A 84 4.96 6.57 6.42
N GLY A 85 4.44 6.89 7.60
CA GLY A 85 4.42 8.26 8.13
C GLY A 85 3.02 8.85 8.25
N PRO A 86 2.88 9.99 8.98
CA PRO A 86 1.58 10.60 9.25
C PRO A 86 0.94 11.15 7.98
N ALA A 87 -0.11 10.50 7.49
CA ALA A 87 -0.81 10.90 6.27
C ALA A 87 -2.33 10.85 6.43
N SER A 88 -3.01 11.77 5.75
CA SER A 88 -4.43 11.72 5.44
C SER A 88 -4.55 12.04 3.96
N ILE A 89 -4.89 11.04 3.17
CA ILE A 89 -4.85 11.10 1.72
C ILE A 89 -6.28 11.05 1.21
N VAL A 90 -6.62 12.00 0.36
CA VAL A 90 -7.87 12.04 -0.41
C VAL A 90 -7.53 11.81 -1.87
N PHE A 91 -8.28 10.96 -2.53
CA PHE A 91 -8.04 10.58 -3.92
C PHE A 91 -9.34 10.53 -4.71
N SER A 92 -9.26 10.73 -6.02
CA SER A 92 -10.40 10.64 -6.94
C SER A 92 -9.92 10.32 -8.36
N ASP A 93 -10.74 9.58 -9.11
CA ASP A 93 -10.58 9.33 -10.54
C ASP A 93 -11.78 9.81 -11.37
N GLY A 94 -12.68 10.57 -10.74
CA GLY A 94 -13.92 11.05 -11.36
C GLY A 94 -15.12 10.10 -11.23
N HIS A 95 -14.90 8.80 -11.00
CA HIS A 95 -15.95 7.81 -10.67
C HIS A 95 -16.06 7.58 -9.17
N TYR A 96 -14.93 7.62 -8.50
CA TYR A 96 -14.81 7.45 -7.07
C TYR A 96 -14.20 8.68 -6.42
N ILE A 97 -14.58 8.93 -5.19
CA ILE A 97 -13.81 9.75 -4.26
C ILE A 97 -13.58 8.94 -2.99
N GLY A 98 -12.35 8.94 -2.54
CA GLY A 98 -12.00 8.18 -1.36
C GLY A 98 -11.02 8.90 -0.45
N ALA A 99 -10.87 8.36 0.73
CA ALA A 99 -9.88 8.82 1.68
C ALA A 99 -9.36 7.68 2.54
N VAL A 100 -8.09 7.77 2.91
CA VAL A 100 -7.41 6.81 3.77
C VAL A 100 -6.46 7.55 4.72
N LEU A 101 -6.33 7.03 5.91
CA LEU A 101 -5.27 7.43 6.84
C LEU A 101 -4.08 6.48 6.72
N ASP A 102 -2.92 6.95 7.14
CA ASP A 102 -1.79 6.07 7.40
C ASP A 102 -2.19 4.91 8.33
N ARG A 103 -1.44 3.82 8.31
CA ARG A 103 -1.76 2.62 9.09
C ARG A 103 -1.91 2.84 10.60
N ASN A 104 -1.28 3.89 11.14
CA ASN A 104 -1.36 4.25 12.55
C ASN A 104 -2.47 5.28 12.84
N GLY A 105 -3.00 5.94 11.80
CA GLY A 105 -4.06 6.93 11.91
C GLY A 105 -3.66 8.16 12.71
N LEU A 106 -2.44 8.64 12.51
CA LEU A 106 -1.88 9.76 13.28
C LEU A 106 -2.55 11.10 12.95
N ARG A 107 -3.06 11.25 11.72
CA ARG A 107 -3.79 12.44 11.33
C ARG A 107 -5.28 12.30 11.59
N PRO A 108 -5.93 13.33 12.17
CA PRO A 108 -7.38 13.31 12.31
C PRO A 108 -8.05 13.56 10.95
N SER A 109 -9.17 12.90 10.72
CA SER A 109 -10.07 13.20 9.62
C SER A 109 -11.50 12.83 10.00
N ARG A 110 -12.43 13.74 9.80
CA ARG A 110 -13.84 13.60 10.15
C ARG A 110 -14.72 13.85 8.96
N TYR A 111 -15.87 13.21 8.94
CA TYR A 111 -16.82 13.38 7.85
C TYR A 111 -18.26 13.51 8.34
N TYR A 112 -19.07 14.18 7.54
CA TYR A 112 -20.51 14.22 7.62
C TYR A 112 -21.11 13.72 6.31
N VAL A 113 -22.17 12.92 6.41
CA VAL A 113 -23.08 12.63 5.31
C VAL A 113 -24.36 13.38 5.61
N THR A 114 -24.86 14.15 4.66
CA THR A 114 -26.04 14.99 4.85
C THR A 114 -27.27 14.38 4.17
N LYS A 115 -28.45 14.84 4.57
CA LYS A 115 -29.72 14.38 3.99
C LYS A 115 -29.95 14.86 2.56
N ASP A 116 -29.21 15.86 2.13
CA ASP A 116 -29.20 16.39 0.76
C ASP A 116 -28.04 15.79 -0.07
N ASP A 117 -27.62 14.56 0.25
CA ASP A 117 -26.67 13.74 -0.49
C ASP A 117 -25.29 14.38 -0.68
N LYS A 118 -24.81 15.13 0.33
CA LYS A 118 -23.45 15.65 0.34
C LYS A 118 -22.60 14.92 1.36
N VAL A 119 -21.34 14.75 1.01
CA VAL A 119 -20.30 14.31 1.95
C VAL A 119 -19.29 15.41 2.16
N ILE A 120 -19.05 15.74 3.40
CA ILE A 120 -18.10 16.78 3.80
C ILE A 120 -17.06 16.11 4.68
N MET A 121 -15.81 16.18 4.25
CA MET A 121 -14.67 15.64 5.00
C MET A 121 -13.67 16.74 5.28
N ALA A 122 -13.15 16.77 6.51
CA ALA A 122 -12.13 17.73 6.93
C ALA A 122 -11.30 17.15 8.10
N SER A 123 -10.12 17.69 8.30
CA SER A 123 -9.29 17.37 9.46
C SER A 123 -9.97 17.73 10.78
N GLU A 124 -10.78 18.79 10.78
CA GLU A 124 -11.44 19.33 11.95
C GLU A 124 -12.95 19.51 11.75
N VAL A 125 -13.68 19.51 12.85
CA VAL A 125 -15.11 19.82 12.88
C VAL A 125 -15.31 21.33 12.76
N GLY A 126 -16.28 21.77 11.95
CA GLY A 126 -16.65 23.17 11.83
C GLY A 126 -15.91 23.97 10.76
N VAL A 127 -15.05 23.33 9.97
CA VAL A 127 -14.41 23.95 8.80
C VAL A 127 -15.45 24.44 7.79
N VAL A 128 -16.50 23.64 7.62
CA VAL A 128 -17.68 24.01 6.83
C VAL A 128 -18.90 23.99 7.77
N HIS A 129 -19.70 25.05 7.71
CA HIS A 129 -20.95 25.08 8.48
C HIS A 129 -21.95 24.08 7.90
N VAL A 130 -22.38 23.13 8.73
CA VAL A 130 -23.41 22.16 8.40
C VAL A 130 -24.52 22.28 9.44
N ASP A 131 -25.75 22.50 8.98
CA ASP A 131 -26.90 22.51 9.87
C ASP A 131 -27.03 21.11 10.53
N PRO A 132 -27.03 21.04 11.88
CA PRO A 132 -27.14 19.76 12.56
C PRO A 132 -28.40 18.96 12.19
N SER A 133 -29.49 19.64 11.82
CA SER A 133 -30.72 19.01 11.38
C SER A 133 -30.61 18.30 10.01
N ASN A 134 -29.62 18.71 9.20
CA ASN A 134 -29.34 18.13 7.87
C ASN A 134 -28.33 16.98 7.93
N VAL A 135 -27.67 16.74 9.08
CA VAL A 135 -26.72 15.65 9.22
C VAL A 135 -27.44 14.31 9.30
N LEU A 136 -27.14 13.40 8.38
CA LEU A 136 -27.61 12.01 8.36
C LEU A 136 -26.68 11.11 9.16
N LEU A 137 -25.37 11.22 8.89
CA LEU A 137 -24.32 10.42 9.51
C LEU A 137 -23.09 11.29 9.78
N LYS A 138 -22.43 11.04 10.88
CA LYS A 138 -21.11 11.63 11.19
C LYS A 138 -20.15 10.56 11.67
N GLY A 139 -18.90 10.69 11.25
CA GLY A 139 -17.88 9.74 11.62
C GLY A 139 -16.47 10.33 11.54
N ARG A 140 -15.53 9.46 11.78
CA ARG A 140 -14.10 9.74 11.56
C ARG A 140 -13.49 8.62 10.74
N LEU A 141 -12.48 8.94 9.96
CA LEU A 141 -11.66 7.92 9.34
C LEU A 141 -10.96 7.08 10.42
N GLN A 142 -10.79 5.82 10.14
CA GLN A 142 -10.11 4.88 11.01
C GLN A 142 -8.81 4.41 10.35
N PRO A 143 -7.75 4.13 11.11
CA PRO A 143 -6.52 3.56 10.59
C PRO A 143 -6.80 2.28 9.81
N GLY A 144 -6.12 2.12 8.68
CA GLY A 144 -6.24 0.92 7.86
C GLY A 144 -7.59 0.73 7.16
N LYS A 145 -8.55 1.68 7.30
CA LYS A 145 -9.84 1.62 6.62
C LYS A 145 -9.94 2.67 5.53
N MET A 146 -10.46 2.24 4.39
CA MET A 146 -10.71 3.12 3.25
C MET A 146 -12.15 3.64 3.32
N PHE A 147 -12.29 4.94 3.24
CA PHE A 147 -13.57 5.61 3.00
C PHE A 147 -13.72 5.77 1.49
N LEU A 148 -14.78 5.26 0.89
CA LEU A 148 -14.98 5.32 -0.55
C LEU A 148 -16.42 5.64 -0.90
N ILE A 149 -16.62 6.60 -1.78
CA ILE A 149 -17.91 6.94 -2.37
C ILE A 149 -17.85 6.55 -3.85
N ASP A 150 -18.85 5.79 -4.28
CA ASP A 150 -19.09 5.45 -5.67
C ASP A 150 -20.18 6.38 -6.21
N PHE A 151 -19.82 7.21 -7.20
CA PHE A 151 -20.76 8.16 -7.80
C PHE A 151 -21.77 7.50 -8.72
N GLU A 152 -21.44 6.36 -9.33
CA GLU A 152 -22.38 5.63 -10.19
C GLU A 152 -23.46 4.93 -9.36
N GLN A 153 -23.03 4.32 -8.22
CA GLN A 153 -23.96 3.68 -7.30
C GLN A 153 -24.63 4.68 -6.34
N GLY A 154 -24.10 5.90 -6.23
CA GLY A 154 -24.60 6.94 -5.34
C GLY A 154 -24.53 6.55 -3.85
N ARG A 155 -23.51 5.77 -3.45
CA ARG A 155 -23.40 5.28 -2.07
C ARG A 155 -21.97 5.26 -1.54
N LEU A 156 -21.88 5.25 -0.22
CA LEU A 156 -20.66 4.93 0.50
C LEU A 156 -20.45 3.41 0.47
N ILE A 157 -19.29 2.97 0.00
CA ILE A 157 -18.89 1.56 -0.04
C ILE A 157 -18.28 1.18 1.32
N PRO A 158 -18.78 0.14 1.99
CA PRO A 158 -18.15 -0.36 3.21
C PRO A 158 -16.74 -0.91 2.94
N ASP A 159 -15.80 -0.60 3.83
CA ASP A 159 -14.39 -1.02 3.72
C ASP A 159 -14.24 -2.53 3.54
N GLU A 160 -14.99 -3.32 4.30
CA GLU A 160 -14.93 -4.78 4.23
C GLU A 160 -15.47 -5.34 2.89
N GLU A 161 -16.49 -4.70 2.31
CA GLU A 161 -17.00 -5.04 0.98
C GLU A 161 -15.94 -4.77 -0.07
N LEU A 162 -15.39 -3.55 -0.05
CA LEU A 162 -14.36 -3.10 -0.97
C LEU A 162 -13.12 -4.02 -0.96
N LYS A 163 -12.59 -4.27 0.23
CA LYS A 163 -11.35 -5.05 0.38
C LYS A 163 -11.53 -6.50 0.02
N ARG A 164 -12.68 -7.09 0.38
CA ARG A 164 -13.03 -8.45 -0.06
C ARG A 164 -13.07 -8.56 -1.58
N ASP A 165 -13.75 -7.60 -2.23
CA ASP A 165 -13.93 -7.64 -3.67
C ASP A 165 -12.60 -7.45 -4.43
N ILE A 166 -11.70 -6.60 -3.90
CA ILE A 166 -10.36 -6.40 -4.47
C ILE A 166 -9.49 -7.65 -4.26
N SER A 167 -9.48 -8.20 -3.06
CA SER A 167 -8.64 -9.37 -2.73
C SER A 167 -9.05 -10.62 -3.50
N ALA A 168 -10.32 -10.74 -3.86
CA ALA A 168 -10.85 -11.86 -4.62
C ALA A 168 -10.63 -11.75 -6.14
N LYS A 169 -10.14 -10.61 -6.65
CA LYS A 169 -9.98 -10.38 -8.10
C LYS A 169 -8.96 -11.32 -8.76
N ARG A 170 -7.96 -11.75 -8.03
CA ARG A 170 -6.85 -12.56 -8.54
C ARG A 170 -6.50 -13.68 -7.56
N PRO A 171 -5.94 -14.79 -8.01
CA PRO A 171 -5.60 -15.95 -7.17
C PRO A 171 -4.25 -15.73 -6.45
N TYR A 172 -4.18 -14.70 -5.60
CA TYR A 172 -2.93 -14.35 -4.90
C TYR A 172 -2.39 -15.49 -4.03
N GLY A 173 -3.29 -16.26 -3.38
CA GLY A 173 -2.89 -17.41 -2.57
C GLY A 173 -2.25 -18.52 -3.39
N ASP A 174 -2.76 -18.80 -4.59
CA ASP A 174 -2.17 -19.80 -5.49
C ASP A 174 -0.78 -19.36 -5.95
N TRP A 175 -0.63 -18.09 -6.31
CA TRP A 175 0.66 -17.54 -6.72
C TRP A 175 1.70 -17.56 -5.58
N LEU A 176 1.29 -17.26 -4.36
CA LEU A 176 2.14 -17.38 -3.19
C LEU A 176 2.55 -18.83 -2.94
N ALA A 177 1.62 -19.78 -3.03
CA ALA A 177 1.89 -21.19 -2.83
C ALA A 177 2.89 -21.76 -3.85
N GLU A 178 2.84 -21.26 -5.09
CA GLU A 178 3.72 -21.73 -6.17
C GLU A 178 5.10 -21.06 -6.15
N GLN A 179 5.17 -19.79 -5.76
CA GLN A 179 6.37 -18.96 -6.00
C GLN A 179 7.10 -18.52 -4.73
N LYS A 180 6.46 -18.61 -3.57
CA LYS A 180 7.07 -18.17 -2.32
C LYS A 180 8.16 -19.14 -1.87
N VAL A 181 9.38 -18.63 -1.76
CA VAL A 181 10.53 -19.35 -1.21
C VAL A 181 10.89 -18.72 0.14
N THR A 182 10.92 -19.51 1.20
CA THR A 182 11.35 -19.06 2.52
C THR A 182 12.83 -19.36 2.75
N LEU A 183 13.44 -18.69 3.72
CA LEU A 183 14.83 -18.99 4.10
C LEU A 183 15.02 -20.44 4.53
N ALA A 184 13.97 -21.09 5.04
CA ALA A 184 14.01 -22.50 5.43
C ALA A 184 14.07 -23.45 4.23
N ASP A 185 13.55 -23.02 3.08
CA ASP A 185 13.52 -23.79 1.83
C ASP A 185 14.85 -23.71 1.07
N ILE A 186 15.69 -22.72 1.42
CA ILE A 186 17.01 -22.56 0.81
C ILE A 186 17.97 -23.56 1.43
N ALA A 187 18.60 -24.37 0.58
CA ALA A 187 19.62 -25.32 1.01
C ALA A 187 20.73 -24.59 1.79
N LYS A 188 21.01 -25.06 2.98
CA LYS A 188 22.15 -24.52 3.75
C LYS A 188 23.43 -24.83 2.98
N PRO A 189 24.34 -23.87 2.81
CA PRO A 189 25.63 -24.15 2.20
C PRO A 189 26.38 -25.19 3.01
N ASP A 190 27.04 -26.15 2.35
CA ASP A 190 27.80 -27.21 2.98
C ASP A 190 28.94 -26.70 3.88
N ASN A 191 29.38 -25.46 3.66
CA ASN A 191 30.41 -24.76 4.43
C ASN A 191 29.79 -23.51 5.11
N ILE A 192 29.08 -23.72 6.20
CA ILE A 192 28.82 -22.62 7.13
C ILE A 192 30.10 -22.42 7.95
N LEU A 193 30.87 -21.38 7.63
CA LEU A 193 31.98 -20.97 8.48
C LEU A 193 31.43 -20.65 9.88
N SER A 194 31.84 -21.43 10.86
CA SER A 194 31.52 -21.13 12.27
C SER A 194 32.20 -19.83 12.68
N LEU A 195 31.68 -19.17 13.73
CA LEU A 195 32.36 -17.99 14.27
C LEU A 195 33.76 -18.32 14.78
N GLU A 196 34.01 -19.60 15.11
CA GLU A 196 35.30 -20.13 15.59
C GLU A 196 36.30 -20.30 14.45
N ASP A 197 35.85 -20.48 13.20
CA ASP A 197 36.70 -20.60 12.01
C ASP A 197 37.13 -19.23 11.43
N ALA A 198 36.76 -18.14 12.09
CA ALA A 198 37.12 -16.81 11.66
C ALA A 198 38.46 -16.41 12.26
N ASP A 199 39.54 -16.67 11.54
CA ASP A 199 40.88 -16.21 11.92
C ASP A 199 40.94 -14.66 11.89
N GLY A 200 40.85 -14.05 13.08
CA GLY A 200 41.18 -12.64 13.32
C GLY A 200 40.05 -11.62 13.23
N GLU A 201 40.33 -10.41 13.75
CA GLU A 201 39.44 -9.25 13.83
C GLU A 201 38.88 -8.84 12.44
N ASP A 202 39.62 -9.03 11.37
CA ASP A 202 39.23 -8.68 10.01
C ASP A 202 38.07 -9.52 9.48
N ALA A 203 37.94 -10.77 9.88
CA ALA A 203 36.86 -11.64 9.47
C ALA A 203 35.54 -11.27 10.18
N LEU A 204 35.63 -10.84 11.43
CA LEU A 204 34.50 -10.31 12.21
C LEU A 204 34.00 -8.95 11.66
N LEU A 205 34.91 -8.09 11.23
CA LEU A 205 34.60 -6.82 10.60
C LEU A 205 33.91 -6.99 9.25
N ARG A 206 34.38 -7.90 8.41
CA ARG A 206 33.75 -8.21 7.11
C ARG A 206 32.35 -8.78 7.26
N ARG A 207 32.11 -9.61 8.29
CA ARG A 207 30.77 -10.13 8.60
C ARG A 207 29.82 -9.03 9.09
N LYS A 208 30.29 -8.08 9.90
CA LYS A 208 29.49 -6.91 10.34
C LYS A 208 29.16 -5.93 9.23
N GLN A 209 29.93 -5.93 8.14
CA GLN A 209 29.70 -5.08 6.98
C GLN A 209 28.78 -5.72 5.92
N ALA A 210 28.47 -7.02 6.08
CA ALA A 210 27.59 -7.76 5.18
C ALA A 210 26.10 -7.75 5.61
N PHE A 211 25.78 -7.11 6.73
CA PHE A 211 24.41 -6.90 7.24
C PHE A 211 24.10 -5.43 7.39
#